data_bab601d773876e14a78c847453246df4
#
_entry.id   bab601d773876e14a78c847453246df4
#
_cell.length_a   1.000
_cell.length_b   1.000
_cell.length_c   1.000
_cell.angle_alpha   90.00
_cell.angle_beta   90.00
_cell.angle_gamma   90.00
#
_symmetry.space_group_name_H-M   'P 1'
#
loop_
_entity.id
_entity.type
_entity.pdbx_description
1 polymer ?
#
loop_
_entity_poly.entity_id
_entity_poly.type
_entity_poly.pdbx_seq_one_letter_code
_entity_poly.pdbx_strand_id
1 'polypeptide(L)'
;MPKKVHPEKYTSKHLLDYWNSEFIVHQSKPYVSLRWGGLDLQSFKELLNYYDVYTILLAIEVATKSGTIISEFRNNFEDYDSHSPHPKLEWLVKDRGNKRQKNLWYEYEDISTRWFPSASDRKRLSEIEEELKEWAK
;
A
#
# COMPACT_ATOMS: atom_id res chain seq x y z
N MET A 1 26.32 0.97 -0.51
CA MET A 1 24.91 0.69 -0.80
C MET A 1 24.11 1.98 -0.76
N PRO A 2 23.30 2.27 -1.77
CA PRO A 2 22.44 3.45 -1.69
C PRO A 2 21.46 3.28 -0.53
N LYS A 3 21.23 4.36 0.20
CA LYS A 3 20.24 4.36 1.26
C LYS A 3 18.85 4.21 0.66
N LYS A 4 18.05 3.32 1.26
CA LYS A 4 16.65 3.14 0.87
C LYS A 4 15.89 4.44 1.18
N VAL A 5 15.27 5.02 0.17
CA VAL A 5 14.50 6.26 0.36
C VAL A 5 13.25 5.95 1.19
N HIS A 6 12.97 6.79 2.18
CA HIS A 6 11.76 6.64 3.00
C HIS A 6 10.52 6.93 2.15
N PRO A 7 9.45 6.12 2.23
CA PRO A 7 8.26 6.31 1.40
C PRO A 7 7.66 7.71 1.44
N GLU A 8 7.75 8.40 2.56
CA GLU A 8 7.25 9.78 2.69
C GLU A 8 7.92 10.75 1.72
N LYS A 9 9.10 10.39 1.20
CA LYS A 9 9.87 11.18 0.24
C LYS A 9 9.74 10.66 -1.19
N TYR A 10 8.88 9.69 -1.43
CA TYR A 10 8.71 9.14 -2.76
C TYR A 10 8.13 10.17 -3.73
N THR A 11 8.73 10.21 -4.91
CA THR A 11 8.24 10.98 -6.05
C THR A 11 7.50 10.04 -7.00
N SER A 12 6.93 10.60 -8.06
CA SER A 12 6.29 9.80 -9.11
C SER A 12 7.24 8.74 -9.69
N LYS A 13 8.53 9.06 -9.81
CA LYS A 13 9.53 8.09 -10.30
C LYS A 13 9.67 6.89 -9.37
N HIS A 14 9.71 7.12 -8.06
CA HIS A 14 9.76 6.02 -7.07
C HIS A 14 8.53 5.12 -7.19
N LEU A 15 7.37 5.72 -7.40
CA LEU A 15 6.12 4.97 -7.56
C LEU A 15 6.11 4.16 -8.86
N LEU A 16 6.64 4.73 -9.95
CA LEU A 16 6.76 3.99 -11.20
C LEU A 16 7.72 2.82 -11.06
N ASP A 17 8.86 3.02 -10.40
CA ASP A 17 9.82 1.95 -10.13
C ASP A 17 9.19 0.85 -9.27
N TYR A 18 8.42 1.23 -8.27
CA TYR A 18 7.68 0.28 -7.42
C TYR A 18 6.65 -0.51 -8.24
N TRP A 19 5.89 0.19 -9.11
CA TRP A 19 4.95 -0.48 -10.02
C TRP A 19 5.64 -1.53 -10.88
N ASN A 20 6.75 -1.17 -11.50
CA ASN A 20 7.48 -2.10 -12.36
C ASN A 20 7.98 -3.31 -11.58
N SER A 21 8.51 -3.11 -10.37
CA SER A 21 8.98 -4.20 -9.51
C SER A 21 7.85 -5.13 -9.09
N GLU A 22 6.73 -4.58 -8.64
CA GLU A 22 5.57 -5.37 -8.22
C GLU A 22 4.92 -6.09 -9.40
N PHE A 23 4.88 -5.46 -10.56
CA PHE A 23 4.31 -6.06 -11.75
C PHE A 23 5.09 -7.33 -12.16
N ILE A 24 6.42 -7.26 -12.13
CA ILE A 24 7.25 -8.44 -12.41
C ILE A 24 6.97 -9.56 -11.42
N VAL A 25 6.88 -9.22 -10.13
CA VAL A 25 6.62 -10.21 -9.06
C VAL A 25 5.28 -10.91 -9.28
N HIS A 26 4.23 -10.16 -9.58
CA HIS A 26 2.88 -10.71 -9.67
C HIS A 26 2.54 -11.31 -11.04
N GLN A 27 3.09 -10.77 -12.13
CA GLN A 27 2.75 -11.20 -13.48
C GLN A 27 3.84 -12.05 -14.15
N SER A 28 5.01 -12.18 -13.51
CA SER A 28 6.16 -12.93 -14.04
C SER A 28 6.64 -12.44 -15.40
N LYS A 29 6.40 -11.18 -15.69
CA LYS A 29 6.84 -10.52 -16.94
C LYS A 29 6.99 -9.03 -16.70
N PRO A 30 7.87 -8.32 -17.45
CA PRO A 30 8.02 -6.89 -17.32
C PRO A 30 6.74 -6.14 -17.69
N TYR A 31 6.50 -5.01 -17.01
CA TYR A 31 5.45 -4.09 -17.41
C TYR A 31 5.88 -3.35 -18.68
N VAL A 32 5.01 -3.38 -19.68
CA VAL A 32 5.24 -2.64 -20.93
C VAL A 32 4.20 -1.52 -20.99
N SER A 33 4.68 -0.28 -20.94
CA SER A 33 3.79 0.88 -21.04
C SER A 33 3.22 0.96 -22.46
N LEU A 34 1.89 1.16 -22.55
CA LEU A 34 1.21 1.39 -23.81
C LEU A 34 1.26 2.87 -24.19
N ARG A 35 1.87 3.70 -23.35
CA ARG A 35 1.98 5.14 -23.52
C ARG A 35 3.44 5.54 -23.30
N TRP A 36 3.75 6.80 -23.57
CA TRP A 36 5.04 7.34 -23.23
C TRP A 36 5.22 7.32 -21.71
N GLY A 37 6.42 6.97 -21.25
CA GLY A 37 6.73 6.91 -19.82
C GLY A 37 6.44 8.21 -19.06
N GLY A 38 6.52 9.35 -19.73
CA GLY A 38 6.16 10.64 -19.15
C GLY A 38 4.69 10.73 -18.73
N LEU A 39 3.79 10.06 -19.47
CA LEU A 39 2.37 10.00 -19.10
C LEU A 39 2.14 9.13 -17.88
N ASP A 40 2.88 8.05 -17.74
CA ASP A 40 2.80 7.20 -16.55
C ASP A 40 3.34 7.94 -15.31
N LEU A 41 4.46 8.66 -15.44
CA LEU A 41 4.97 9.52 -14.38
C LEU A 41 3.94 10.59 -13.98
N GLN A 42 3.28 11.20 -14.96
CA GLN A 42 2.24 12.20 -14.72
C GLN A 42 1.05 11.59 -13.95
N SER A 43 0.68 10.35 -14.27
CA SER A 43 -0.40 9.66 -13.57
C SER A 43 -0.09 9.52 -12.07
N PHE A 44 1.11 9.10 -11.72
CA PHE A 44 1.52 8.98 -10.32
C PHE A 44 1.64 10.36 -9.64
N LYS A 45 2.10 11.35 -10.37
CA LYS A 45 2.19 12.71 -9.85
C LYS A 45 0.81 13.26 -9.49
N GLU A 46 -0.19 13.00 -10.33
CA GLU A 46 -1.57 13.38 -10.06
C GLU A 46 -2.14 12.66 -8.84
N LEU A 47 -1.88 11.35 -8.71
CA LEU A 47 -2.33 10.59 -7.55
C LEU A 47 -1.73 11.12 -6.25
N LEU A 48 -0.45 11.53 -6.26
CA LEU A 48 0.21 12.10 -5.10
C LEU A 48 -0.42 13.43 -4.65
N ASN A 49 -1.13 14.13 -5.54
CA ASN A 49 -1.84 15.36 -5.17
C ASN A 49 -3.11 15.09 -4.36
N TYR A 50 -3.68 13.88 -4.46
CA TYR A 50 -4.97 13.55 -3.87
C TYR A 50 -4.90 12.48 -2.79
N TYR A 51 -3.87 11.64 -2.80
CA TYR A 51 -3.78 10.48 -1.92
C TYR A 51 -2.43 10.43 -1.23
N ASP A 52 -2.43 9.87 -0.01
CA ASP A 52 -1.21 9.58 0.72
C ASP A 52 -0.39 8.51 -0.01
N VAL A 53 0.94 8.62 0.07
CA VAL A 53 1.85 7.70 -0.62
C VAL A 53 1.62 6.24 -0.20
N TYR A 54 1.33 5.98 1.07
CA TYR A 54 1.10 4.61 1.53
C TYR A 54 -0.19 4.03 0.96
N THR A 55 -1.22 4.85 0.81
CA THR A 55 -2.47 4.46 0.14
C THR A 55 -2.19 4.06 -1.30
N ILE A 56 -1.37 4.83 -2.01
CA ILE A 56 -0.99 4.54 -3.39
C ILE A 56 -0.18 3.26 -3.48
N LEU A 57 0.78 3.06 -2.57
CA LEU A 57 1.62 1.85 -2.56
C LEU A 57 0.78 0.58 -2.38
N LEU A 58 -0.19 0.61 -1.46
CA LEU A 58 -1.09 -0.53 -1.25
C LEU A 58 -1.97 -0.78 -2.47
N ALA A 59 -2.46 0.28 -3.11
CA ALA A 59 -3.27 0.17 -4.32
C ALA A 59 -2.47 -0.39 -5.49
N ILE A 60 -1.19 -0.03 -5.62
CA ILE A 60 -0.30 -0.58 -6.63
C ILE A 60 -0.19 -2.10 -6.49
N GLU A 61 -0.09 -2.60 -5.27
CA GLU A 61 -0.03 -4.03 -5.02
C GLU A 61 -1.28 -4.74 -5.58
N VAL A 62 -2.45 -4.20 -5.31
CA VAL A 62 -3.72 -4.76 -5.81
C VAL A 62 -3.77 -4.70 -7.35
N ALA A 63 -3.43 -3.56 -7.93
CA ALA A 63 -3.50 -3.36 -9.38
C ALA A 63 -2.51 -4.25 -10.13
N THR A 64 -1.27 -4.39 -9.63
CA THR A 64 -0.26 -5.23 -10.28
C THR A 64 -0.61 -6.72 -10.19
N LYS A 65 -1.28 -7.16 -9.14
CA LYS A 65 -1.81 -8.52 -9.05
C LYS A 65 -2.86 -8.78 -10.12
N SER A 66 -3.64 -7.77 -10.48
CA SER A 66 -4.67 -7.86 -11.52
C SER A 66 -4.12 -7.72 -12.93
N GLY A 67 -2.85 -7.36 -13.07
CA GLY A 67 -2.22 -7.16 -14.38
C GLY A 67 -2.72 -5.95 -15.14
N THR A 68 -3.25 -4.95 -14.44
CA THR A 68 -3.81 -3.75 -15.06
C THR A 68 -2.74 -2.79 -15.56
N ILE A 69 -3.12 -1.81 -16.37
CA ILE A 69 -2.22 -0.78 -16.87
C ILE A 69 -2.33 0.49 -16.02
N ILE A 70 -1.27 1.30 -16.02
CA ILE A 70 -1.18 2.49 -15.16
C ILE A 70 -2.31 3.50 -15.43
N SER A 71 -2.70 3.70 -16.70
CA SER A 71 -3.77 4.63 -17.03
C SER A 71 -5.12 4.21 -16.43
N GLU A 72 -5.42 2.92 -16.48
CA GLU A 72 -6.62 2.37 -15.87
C GLU A 72 -6.57 2.46 -14.35
N PHE A 73 -5.43 2.15 -13.77
CA PHE A 73 -5.19 2.29 -12.34
C PHE A 73 -5.47 3.73 -11.87
N ARG A 74 -4.94 4.73 -12.58
CA ARG A 74 -5.19 6.13 -12.24
C ARG A 74 -6.66 6.51 -12.39
N ASN A 75 -7.30 6.09 -13.48
CA ASN A 75 -8.69 6.48 -13.76
C ASN A 75 -9.70 5.82 -12.83
N ASN A 76 -9.38 4.62 -12.34
CA ASN A 76 -10.27 3.83 -11.49
C ASN A 76 -9.61 3.52 -10.14
N PHE A 77 -8.87 4.47 -9.60
CA PHE A 77 -8.05 4.27 -8.39
C PHE A 77 -8.84 3.65 -7.23
N GLU A 78 -10.08 4.08 -7.02
CA GLU A 78 -10.90 3.58 -5.92
C GLU A 78 -11.18 2.08 -6.00
N ASP A 79 -11.18 1.51 -7.22
CA ASP A 79 -11.38 0.08 -7.42
C ASP A 79 -10.18 -0.74 -6.93
N TYR A 80 -9.01 -0.12 -6.85
CA TYR A 80 -7.76 -0.78 -6.40
C TYR A 80 -7.37 -0.38 -4.98
N ASP A 81 -8.00 0.65 -4.43
CA ASP A 81 -7.71 1.09 -3.07
C ASP A 81 -8.12 0.01 -2.06
N SER A 82 -7.21 -0.31 -1.15
CA SER A 82 -7.48 -1.30 -0.10
C SER A 82 -8.47 -0.82 0.94
N HIS A 83 -8.78 0.49 0.95
CA HIS A 83 -9.62 1.13 1.96
C HIS A 83 -9.15 0.89 3.40
N SER A 84 -7.84 0.69 3.57
CA SER A 84 -7.26 0.47 4.89
C SER A 84 -7.45 1.72 5.77
N PRO A 85 -7.91 1.56 7.02
CA PRO A 85 -8.00 2.70 7.94
C PRO A 85 -6.62 3.21 8.38
N HIS A 86 -5.57 2.42 8.23
CA HIS A 86 -4.20 2.76 8.60
C HIS A 86 -3.22 2.34 7.50
N PRO A 87 -3.23 3.02 6.34
CA PRO A 87 -2.38 2.62 5.20
C PRO A 87 -0.89 2.56 5.54
N LYS A 88 -0.40 3.53 6.31
CA LYS A 88 1.02 3.56 6.71
C LYS A 88 1.38 2.34 7.54
N LEU A 89 0.58 2.00 8.54
CA LEU A 89 0.84 0.84 9.40
C LEU A 89 0.78 -0.46 8.60
N GLU A 90 -0.23 -0.61 7.77
CA GLU A 90 -0.39 -1.80 6.93
C GLU A 90 0.82 -1.98 6.02
N TRP A 91 1.22 -0.93 5.31
CA TRP A 91 2.35 -1.01 4.40
C TRP A 91 3.66 -1.31 5.13
N LEU A 92 3.91 -0.64 6.27
CA LEU A 92 5.11 -0.87 7.07
C LEU A 92 5.18 -2.30 7.61
N VAL A 93 4.06 -2.84 8.07
CA VAL A 93 3.99 -4.23 8.55
C VAL A 93 4.33 -5.20 7.41
N LYS A 94 3.77 -5.00 6.24
CA LYS A 94 4.04 -5.85 5.07
C LYS A 94 5.49 -5.75 4.61
N ASP A 95 6.06 -4.55 4.62
CA ASP A 95 7.43 -4.31 4.13
C ASP A 95 8.52 -4.68 5.15
N ARG A 96 8.31 -4.37 6.43
CA ARG A 96 9.35 -4.46 7.47
C ARG A 96 8.96 -5.26 8.70
N GLY A 97 7.69 -5.63 8.82
CA GLY A 97 7.21 -6.32 10.01
C GLY A 97 7.79 -7.72 10.14
N ASN A 98 8.14 -8.09 11.37
CA ASN A 98 8.47 -9.47 11.67
C ASN A 98 7.17 -10.26 11.93
N LYS A 99 7.32 -11.53 12.33
CA LYS A 99 6.16 -12.40 12.58
C LYS A 99 5.19 -11.81 13.60
N ARG A 100 5.70 -11.16 14.65
CA ARG A 100 4.85 -10.56 15.70
C ARG A 100 4.00 -9.42 15.14
N GLN A 101 4.61 -8.46 14.43
CA GLN A 101 3.86 -7.34 13.85
C GLN A 101 2.85 -7.83 12.81
N LYS A 102 3.21 -8.80 11.99
CA LYS A 102 2.31 -9.37 11.00
C LYS A 102 1.12 -10.06 11.64
N ASN A 103 1.36 -10.83 12.71
CA ASN A 103 0.28 -11.50 13.46
C ASN A 103 -0.65 -10.49 14.12
N LEU A 104 -0.10 -9.41 14.69
CA LEU A 104 -0.90 -8.33 15.27
C LEU A 104 -1.78 -7.66 14.22
N TRP A 105 -1.23 -7.41 13.02
CA TRP A 105 -2.01 -6.82 11.96
C TRP A 105 -3.13 -7.74 11.47
N TYR A 106 -2.88 -9.03 11.33
CA TYR A 106 -3.92 -10.00 10.96
C TYR A 106 -5.02 -10.07 12.01
N GLU A 107 -4.66 -10.05 13.28
CA GLU A 107 -5.64 -10.01 14.38
C GLU A 107 -6.48 -8.73 14.29
N TYR A 108 -5.83 -7.59 14.02
CA TYR A 108 -6.50 -6.31 13.85
C TYR A 108 -7.52 -6.37 12.71
N GLU A 109 -7.13 -6.89 11.55
CA GLU A 109 -8.02 -7.03 10.41
C GLU A 109 -9.21 -7.94 10.75
N ASP A 110 -8.97 -9.07 11.40
CA ASP A 110 -10.02 -10.00 11.79
C ASP A 110 -11.05 -9.34 12.70
N ILE A 111 -10.59 -8.65 13.74
CA ILE A 111 -11.49 -7.99 14.69
C ILE A 111 -12.23 -6.82 14.02
N SER A 112 -11.54 -6.00 13.23
CA SER A 112 -12.12 -4.81 12.62
C SER A 112 -13.19 -5.12 11.59
N THR A 113 -13.19 -6.34 11.02
CA THR A 113 -14.19 -6.76 10.04
C THR A 113 -15.41 -7.41 10.67
N ARG A 114 -15.45 -7.58 12.00
CA ARG A 114 -16.61 -8.16 12.69
C ARG A 114 -17.79 -7.20 12.66
N TRP A 115 -18.99 -7.75 12.43
CA TRP A 115 -20.22 -6.97 12.33
C TRP A 115 -20.58 -6.24 13.64
N PHE A 116 -20.36 -6.90 14.78
CA PHE A 116 -20.71 -6.36 16.10
C PHE A 116 -19.53 -6.56 17.05
N PRO A 117 -18.51 -5.67 16.97
CA PRO A 117 -17.37 -5.80 17.87
C PRO A 117 -17.80 -5.56 19.32
N SER A 118 -17.35 -6.45 20.21
CA SER A 118 -17.61 -6.34 21.65
C SER A 118 -16.74 -5.25 22.26
N ALA A 119 -17.01 -4.91 23.54
CA ALA A 119 -16.17 -3.97 24.28
C ALA A 119 -14.72 -4.48 24.39
N SER A 120 -14.53 -5.81 24.60
CA SER A 120 -13.20 -6.41 24.63
C SER A 120 -12.52 -6.35 23.27
N ASP A 121 -13.27 -6.53 22.16
CA ASP A 121 -12.74 -6.37 20.80
C ASP A 121 -12.21 -4.96 20.56
N ARG A 122 -12.96 -3.94 20.95
CA ARG A 122 -12.55 -2.52 20.81
C ARG A 122 -11.30 -2.24 21.62
N LYS A 123 -11.23 -2.76 22.85
CA LYS A 123 -10.05 -2.62 23.69
C LYS A 123 -8.84 -3.26 23.03
N ARG A 124 -8.99 -4.46 22.47
CA ARG A 124 -7.92 -5.17 21.77
C ARG A 124 -7.44 -4.41 20.54
N LEU A 125 -8.35 -3.83 19.75
CA LEU A 125 -7.99 -3.00 18.61
C LEU A 125 -7.10 -1.82 19.03
N SER A 126 -7.48 -1.13 20.13
CA SER A 126 -6.67 -0.02 20.65
C SER A 126 -5.29 -0.47 21.08
N GLU A 127 -5.19 -1.62 21.75
CA GLU A 127 -3.92 -2.18 22.20
C GLU A 127 -3.00 -2.50 21.02
N ILE A 128 -3.56 -3.11 19.97
CA ILE A 128 -2.79 -3.44 18.75
C ILE A 128 -2.33 -2.16 18.05
N GLU A 129 -3.22 -1.19 17.90
CA GLU A 129 -2.86 0.09 17.28
C GLU A 129 -1.71 0.78 18.01
N GLU A 130 -1.78 0.83 19.34
CA GLU A 130 -0.73 1.44 20.14
C GLU A 130 0.61 0.73 19.98
N GLU A 131 0.61 -0.60 20.01
CA GLU A 131 1.84 -1.37 19.86
C GLU A 131 2.45 -1.16 18.47
N LEU A 132 1.65 -1.22 17.43
CA LEU A 132 2.13 -1.03 16.06
C LEU A 132 2.59 0.41 15.80
N LYS A 133 1.90 1.40 16.31
CA LYS A 133 2.31 2.81 16.19
C LYS A 133 3.63 3.05 16.91
N GLU A 134 3.82 2.46 18.08
CA GLU A 134 5.08 2.57 18.81
C GLU A 134 6.23 1.91 18.06
N TRP A 135 5.98 0.73 17.51
CA TRP A 135 6.96 0.03 16.68
C TRP A 135 7.33 0.82 15.41
N ALA A 136 6.36 1.49 14.80
CA ALA A 136 6.54 2.20 13.53
C ALA A 136 7.26 3.55 13.68
N LYS A 137 7.49 4.01 14.89
CA LYS A 137 8.21 5.29 15.12
C LYS A 137 9.66 5.26 14.62
#